data_661155e676746f383caeb9f314aa1c4a
#
_entry.id   661155e676746f383caeb9f314aa1c4a
#
_cell.length_a   1.000
_cell.length_b   1.000
_cell.length_c   1.000
_cell.angle_alpha   90.00
_cell.angle_beta   90.00
_cell.angle_gamma   90.00
#
_symmetry.space_group_name_H-M   'P 1'
#
loop_
_entity.id
_entity.type
_entity.pdbx_description
1 polymer ?
#
loop_
_entity_poly.entity_id
_entity_poly.type
_entity_poly.pdbx_seq_one_letter_code
_entity_poly.pdbx_strand_id
1 'polypeptide(L)'
;IFVYSSIMDNNAIDNKFFFAIFHSISAFCNAGFSILSAGLYDEAIRFDYFLQWIIMTLIVLGGLGHNIVFNFYQKIKTHVVELFDKTIIHKKVRIITLNTQIVIYTTLVLLIGGFIFLFISEYNNTLLEHNSIFGKITAASFNSVTPRTAGFNAVDFTKMNVPSLLFIIFLMWIGGSPASTAGGIKTSTFALATLNIFAVASGKSRIQLFGRRISSESTSRAFAILCISLITIGISIVAMLIFEPKGTPLLTVAFECFSAYSTVGLSLNYTPTVTEPSKYVLIACMFIGRIGMLNLMVGLLRRLNHQFYEYPKENILIN
;
A
#
# COMPACT_ATOMS: atom_id res chain seq x y z
N ILE A 1 -19.24 -1.34 15.44
CA ILE A 1 -19.38 -0.95 16.87
C ILE A 1 -18.39 0.15 17.20
N PHE A 2 -17.07 -0.03 17.09
CA PHE A 2 -16.05 0.96 17.50
C PHE A 2 -16.17 2.29 16.74
N VAL A 3 -16.35 2.28 15.42
CA VAL A 3 -16.59 3.51 14.63
C VAL A 3 -17.87 4.22 15.07
N TYR A 4 -18.93 3.49 15.37
CA TYR A 4 -20.18 4.06 15.88
C TYR A 4 -19.99 4.70 17.26
N SER A 5 -19.24 4.04 18.16
CA SER A 5 -18.93 4.57 19.49
C SER A 5 -18.13 5.87 19.43
N SER A 6 -17.19 6.00 18.48
CA SER A 6 -16.39 7.23 18.31
C SER A 6 -17.24 8.45 17.94
N ILE A 7 -18.25 8.27 17.09
CA ILE A 7 -19.08 9.37 16.59
C ILE A 7 -20.39 9.56 17.38
N MET A 8 -20.58 8.84 18.48
CA MET A 8 -21.86 8.80 19.20
C MET A 8 -22.30 10.19 19.69
N ASP A 9 -21.34 11.01 20.13
CA ASP A 9 -21.59 12.36 20.63
C ASP A 9 -21.51 13.45 19.55
N ASN A 10 -21.17 13.07 18.30
CA ASN A 10 -21.02 14.01 17.21
C ASN A 10 -22.36 14.35 16.55
N ASN A 11 -22.85 15.56 16.77
CA ASN A 11 -24.13 16.04 16.22
C ASN A 11 -24.06 16.49 14.75
N ALA A 12 -22.87 16.61 14.17
CA ALA A 12 -22.69 17.00 12.77
C ALA A 12 -22.96 15.85 11.77
N ILE A 13 -23.14 14.63 12.27
CA ILE A 13 -23.40 13.45 11.43
C ILE A 13 -24.86 13.01 11.61
N ASP A 14 -25.68 13.18 10.58
CA ASP A 14 -27.12 12.87 10.61
C ASP A 14 -27.40 11.39 10.84
N ASN A 15 -26.77 10.49 10.06
CA ASN A 15 -26.98 9.06 10.17
C ASN A 15 -25.71 8.33 10.64
N LYS A 16 -25.49 8.33 11.94
CA LYS A 16 -24.31 7.73 12.59
C LYS A 16 -24.16 6.24 12.30
N PHE A 17 -25.26 5.50 12.21
CA PHE A 17 -25.22 4.07 11.93
C PHE A 17 -24.75 3.78 10.49
N PHE A 18 -25.29 4.50 9.53
CA PHE A 18 -24.86 4.40 8.13
C PHE A 18 -23.40 4.84 7.96
N PHE A 19 -23.01 5.95 8.57
CA PHE A 19 -21.61 6.43 8.59
C PHE A 19 -20.67 5.34 9.09
N ALA A 20 -20.98 4.71 10.24
CA ALA A 20 -20.14 3.72 10.87
C ALA A 20 -19.98 2.47 10.00
N ILE A 21 -21.05 1.96 9.40
CA ILE A 21 -21.00 0.80 8.50
C ILE A 21 -20.20 1.14 7.25
N PHE A 22 -20.53 2.26 6.59
CA PHE A 22 -19.91 2.66 5.34
C PHE A 22 -18.39 2.83 5.50
N HIS A 23 -17.94 3.61 6.50
CA HIS A 23 -16.51 3.85 6.71
C HIS A 23 -15.77 2.62 7.22
N SER A 24 -16.42 1.73 7.99
CA SER A 24 -15.80 0.46 8.39
C SER A 24 -15.53 -0.45 7.20
N ILE A 25 -16.50 -0.58 6.28
CA ILE A 25 -16.35 -1.38 5.06
C ILE A 25 -15.32 -0.72 4.14
N SER A 26 -15.44 0.59 3.90
CA SER A 26 -14.52 1.35 3.05
C SER A 26 -13.07 1.24 3.54
N ALA A 27 -12.84 1.35 4.85
CA ALA A 27 -11.52 1.22 5.45
C ALA A 27 -10.95 -0.20 5.35
N PHE A 28 -11.75 -1.22 5.68
CA PHE A 28 -11.30 -2.62 5.61
C PHE A 28 -11.05 -3.08 4.18
N CYS A 29 -11.86 -2.62 3.23
CA CYS A 29 -11.67 -2.90 1.80
C CYS A 29 -10.58 -2.04 1.15
N ASN A 30 -9.95 -1.13 1.88
CA ASN A 30 -8.99 -0.15 1.35
C ASN A 30 -9.59 0.61 0.14
N ALA A 31 -10.83 1.07 0.27
CA ALA A 31 -11.55 1.72 -0.82
C ALA A 31 -11.42 3.25 -0.81
N GLY A 32 -11.21 3.85 0.37
CA GLY A 32 -10.98 5.29 0.53
C GLY A 32 -12.20 6.18 0.32
N PHE A 33 -13.38 5.60 0.14
CA PHE A 33 -14.59 6.38 -0.04
C PHE A 33 -15.13 6.91 1.30
N SER A 34 -15.58 8.16 1.30
CA SER A 34 -16.27 8.79 2.41
C SER A 34 -17.63 9.33 1.95
N ILE A 35 -18.58 9.39 2.88
CA ILE A 35 -19.86 10.07 2.65
C ILE A 35 -19.76 11.57 2.93
N LEU A 36 -18.65 12.03 3.52
CA LEU A 36 -18.37 13.44 3.74
C LEU A 36 -17.63 14.03 2.53
N SER A 37 -17.94 15.27 2.18
CA SER A 37 -17.39 15.94 1.00
C SER A 37 -15.87 16.14 1.05
N ALA A 38 -15.33 16.43 2.24
CA ALA A 38 -13.89 16.60 2.48
C ALA A 38 -13.19 15.30 2.98
N GLY A 39 -13.85 14.15 2.91
CA GLY A 39 -13.30 12.88 3.43
C GLY A 39 -13.15 12.92 4.96
N LEU A 40 -12.05 12.37 5.49
CA LEU A 40 -11.76 12.44 6.93
C LEU A 40 -11.10 13.77 7.35
N TYR A 41 -10.82 14.65 6.41
CA TYR A 41 -10.38 16.03 6.68
C TYR A 41 -11.54 16.98 6.97
N ASP A 42 -12.78 16.49 6.93
CA ASP A 42 -13.98 17.26 7.26
C ASP A 42 -13.91 17.79 8.70
N GLU A 43 -14.36 19.06 8.89
CA GLU A 43 -14.29 19.73 10.19
C GLU A 43 -14.98 18.98 11.32
N ALA A 44 -16.00 18.20 10.98
CA ALA A 44 -16.76 17.40 11.93
C ALA A 44 -15.95 16.29 12.59
N ILE A 45 -14.92 15.73 11.90
CA ILE A 45 -14.23 14.51 12.34
C ILE A 45 -12.70 14.59 12.26
N ARG A 46 -12.12 15.64 11.67
CA ARG A 46 -10.66 15.70 11.46
C ARG A 46 -9.82 15.66 12.73
N PHE A 47 -10.40 16.04 13.86
CA PHE A 47 -9.76 15.99 15.18
C PHE A 47 -10.24 14.81 16.04
N ASP A 48 -11.09 13.92 15.51
CA ASP A 48 -11.43 12.67 16.18
C ASP A 48 -10.29 11.66 15.99
N TYR A 49 -9.31 11.74 16.88
CA TYR A 49 -8.13 10.85 16.82
C TYR A 49 -8.49 9.40 17.11
N PHE A 50 -9.52 9.14 17.91
CA PHE A 50 -9.97 7.77 18.19
C PHE A 50 -10.53 7.11 16.94
N LEU A 51 -11.38 7.83 16.19
CA LEU A 51 -11.88 7.40 14.88
C LEU A 51 -10.72 7.10 13.91
N GLN A 52 -9.73 8.00 13.84
CA GLN A 52 -8.56 7.81 12.96
C GLN A 52 -7.79 6.53 13.31
N TRP A 53 -7.57 6.21 14.60
CA TRP A 53 -6.90 4.99 15.02
C TRP A 53 -7.68 3.73 14.65
N ILE A 54 -9.01 3.75 14.78
CA ILE A 54 -9.88 2.63 14.36
C ILE A 54 -9.76 2.42 12.85
N ILE A 55 -9.88 3.49 12.06
CA ILE A 55 -9.77 3.43 10.60
C ILE A 55 -8.39 2.93 10.18
N MET A 56 -7.29 3.45 10.74
CA MET A 56 -5.93 2.94 10.49
C MET A 56 -5.81 1.44 10.76
N THR A 57 -6.37 0.97 11.86
CA THR A 57 -6.35 -0.45 12.22
C THR A 57 -7.08 -1.29 11.18
N LEU A 58 -8.26 -0.85 10.72
CA LEU A 58 -9.03 -1.54 9.69
C LEU A 58 -8.28 -1.58 8.34
N ILE A 59 -7.66 -0.46 7.94
CA ILE A 59 -6.83 -0.37 6.73
C ILE A 59 -5.67 -1.37 6.78
N VAL A 60 -4.94 -1.40 7.90
CA VAL A 60 -3.79 -2.31 8.07
C VAL A 60 -4.25 -3.77 8.02
N LEU A 61 -5.35 -4.12 8.69
CA LEU A 61 -5.91 -5.48 8.68
C LEU A 61 -6.34 -5.89 7.26
N GLY A 62 -7.03 -5.03 6.52
CA GLY A 62 -7.41 -5.26 5.13
C GLY A 62 -6.21 -5.41 4.20
N GLY A 63 -5.19 -4.54 4.39
CA GLY A 63 -3.95 -4.52 3.62
C GLY A 63 -3.00 -5.70 3.91
N LEU A 64 -3.08 -6.34 5.07
CA LEU A 64 -2.33 -7.57 5.38
C LEU A 64 -2.88 -8.79 4.64
N GLY A 65 -4.17 -8.78 4.32
CA GLY A 65 -4.83 -9.85 3.61
C GLY A 65 -5.17 -11.08 4.47
N HIS A 66 -6.18 -11.77 4.02
CA HIS A 66 -6.82 -12.88 4.74
C HIS A 66 -5.85 -14.01 5.13
N ASN A 67 -4.91 -14.39 4.24
CA ASN A 67 -3.97 -15.47 4.53
C ASN A 67 -3.09 -15.19 5.76
N ILE A 68 -2.67 -13.94 5.94
CA ILE A 68 -1.82 -13.53 7.06
C ILE A 68 -2.65 -13.44 8.33
N VAL A 69 -3.81 -12.81 8.26
CA VAL A 69 -4.75 -12.71 9.39
C VAL A 69 -5.13 -14.10 9.89
N PHE A 70 -5.43 -15.04 8.97
CA PHE A 70 -5.76 -16.42 9.32
C PHE A 70 -4.57 -17.17 9.97
N ASN A 71 -3.34 -16.98 9.49
CA ASN A 71 -2.14 -17.55 10.12
C ASN A 71 -1.94 -17.04 11.55
N PHE A 72 -2.24 -15.75 11.81
CA PHE A 72 -2.21 -15.19 13.16
C PHE A 72 -3.30 -15.77 14.05
N TYR A 73 -4.52 -15.84 13.53
CA TYR A 73 -5.64 -16.47 14.25
C TYR A 73 -5.30 -17.92 14.66
N GLN A 74 -4.76 -18.72 13.74
CA GLN A 74 -4.33 -20.07 14.05
C GLN A 74 -3.24 -20.12 15.12
N LYS A 75 -2.25 -19.20 15.07
CA LYS A 75 -1.20 -19.12 16.07
C LYS A 75 -1.76 -18.78 17.45
N ILE A 76 -2.64 -17.78 17.53
CA ILE A 76 -3.29 -17.39 18.79
C ILE A 76 -4.14 -18.55 19.32
N LYS A 77 -4.96 -19.17 18.47
CA LYS A 77 -5.79 -20.31 18.84
C LYS A 77 -4.94 -21.45 19.42
N THR A 78 -3.84 -21.82 18.74
CA THR A 78 -2.94 -22.88 19.21
C THR A 78 -2.33 -22.51 20.56
N HIS A 79 -1.88 -21.27 20.72
CA HIS A 79 -1.30 -20.81 21.99
C HIS A 79 -2.32 -20.82 23.13
N VAL A 80 -3.55 -20.42 22.87
CA VAL A 80 -4.65 -20.47 23.86
C VAL A 80 -4.96 -21.93 24.22
N VAL A 81 -5.06 -22.83 23.25
CA VAL A 81 -5.30 -24.27 23.50
C VAL A 81 -4.15 -24.88 24.33
N GLU A 82 -2.89 -24.54 24.03
CA GLU A 82 -1.71 -24.99 24.78
C GLU A 82 -1.71 -24.51 26.24
N LEU A 83 -2.30 -23.33 26.51
CA LEU A 83 -2.45 -22.82 27.87
C LEU A 83 -3.47 -23.62 28.72
N PHE A 84 -4.51 -24.15 28.06
CA PHE A 84 -5.59 -24.90 28.74
C PHE A 84 -5.35 -26.42 28.74
N ASP A 85 -4.62 -26.96 27.75
CA ASP A 85 -4.38 -28.39 27.61
C ASP A 85 -2.89 -28.69 27.37
N LYS A 86 -2.15 -28.95 28.47
CA LYS A 86 -0.72 -29.26 28.46
C LYS A 86 -0.40 -30.68 27.94
N THR A 87 -1.41 -31.52 27.69
CA THR A 87 -1.21 -32.89 27.26
C THR A 87 -0.99 -33.02 25.75
N ILE A 88 -1.30 -31.98 24.99
CA ILE A 88 -1.14 -31.99 23.55
C ILE A 88 0.30 -31.62 23.19
N ILE A 89 1.16 -32.65 23.08
CA ILE A 89 2.50 -32.49 22.52
C ILE A 89 2.38 -32.24 21.01
N HIS A 90 2.12 -30.97 20.65
CA HIS A 90 2.20 -30.60 19.26
C HIS A 90 3.66 -30.61 18.82
N LYS A 91 4.00 -31.47 17.82
CA LYS A 91 5.17 -31.23 16.98
C LYS A 91 5.19 -29.75 16.65
N LYS A 92 6.30 -29.06 16.89
CA LYS A 92 6.51 -27.63 16.54
C LYS A 92 6.28 -27.41 15.04
N VAL A 93 5.02 -27.45 14.61
CA VAL A 93 4.64 -27.08 13.25
C VAL A 93 4.80 -25.56 13.17
N ARG A 94 5.68 -25.10 12.26
CA ARG A 94 5.83 -23.68 12.02
C ARG A 94 4.54 -23.16 11.37
N ILE A 95 3.63 -22.65 12.16
CA ILE A 95 2.34 -22.10 11.74
C ILE A 95 2.55 -20.84 10.85
N ILE A 96 3.62 -20.07 11.12
CA ILE A 96 3.92 -18.85 10.36
C ILE A 96 4.75 -19.20 9.13
N THR A 97 4.20 -18.93 7.95
CA THR A 97 4.90 -19.12 6.66
C THR A 97 5.99 -18.07 6.46
N LEU A 98 7.01 -18.37 5.63
CA LEU A 98 8.04 -17.40 5.26
C LEU A 98 7.44 -16.13 4.64
N ASN A 99 6.44 -16.29 3.79
CA ASN A 99 5.74 -15.16 3.16
C ASN A 99 5.11 -14.24 4.21
N THR A 100 4.43 -14.81 5.22
CA THR A 100 3.84 -14.04 6.32
C THR A 100 4.89 -13.23 7.07
N GLN A 101 6.05 -13.82 7.36
CA GLN A 101 7.16 -13.13 8.04
C GLN A 101 7.66 -11.94 7.20
N ILE A 102 7.97 -12.18 5.92
CA ILE A 102 8.45 -11.13 5.01
C ILE A 102 7.46 -9.98 4.95
N VAL A 103 6.18 -10.27 4.74
CA VAL A 103 5.14 -9.23 4.62
C VAL A 103 5.01 -8.40 5.89
N ILE A 104 5.02 -9.05 7.07
CA ILE A 104 4.88 -8.32 8.33
C ILE A 104 6.07 -7.41 8.58
N TYR A 105 7.31 -7.94 8.46
CA TYR A 105 8.50 -7.12 8.67
C TYR A 105 8.55 -5.95 7.69
N THR A 106 8.26 -6.19 6.41
CA THR A 106 8.24 -5.12 5.39
C THR A 106 7.15 -4.10 5.68
N THR A 107 5.95 -4.55 6.09
CA THR A 107 4.85 -3.65 6.46
C THR A 107 5.24 -2.78 7.65
N LEU A 108 5.81 -3.36 8.71
CA LEU A 108 6.25 -2.61 9.88
C LEU A 108 7.35 -1.59 9.55
N VAL A 109 8.34 -1.99 8.75
CA VAL A 109 9.42 -1.09 8.33
C VAL A 109 8.85 0.09 7.53
N LEU A 110 7.92 -0.15 6.61
CA LEU A 110 7.32 0.92 5.79
C LEU A 110 6.41 1.82 6.64
N LEU A 111 5.63 1.29 7.57
CA LEU A 111 4.76 2.09 8.44
C LEU A 111 5.56 2.93 9.43
N ILE A 112 6.55 2.34 10.09
CA ILE A 112 7.39 3.05 11.06
C ILE A 112 8.29 4.07 10.34
N GLY A 113 8.92 3.67 9.22
CA GLY A 113 9.75 4.57 8.42
C GLY A 113 8.93 5.73 7.84
N GLY A 114 7.71 5.46 7.35
CA GLY A 114 6.76 6.45 6.88
C GLY A 114 6.35 7.43 7.98
N PHE A 115 5.99 6.91 9.15
CA PHE A 115 5.65 7.72 10.31
C PHE A 115 6.80 8.66 10.71
N ILE A 116 8.02 8.12 10.87
CA ILE A 116 9.18 8.91 11.31
C ILE A 116 9.48 10.01 10.28
N PHE A 117 9.53 9.65 8.99
CA PHE A 117 9.83 10.62 7.95
C PHE A 117 8.79 11.75 7.88
N LEU A 118 7.50 11.40 7.84
CA LEU A 118 6.42 12.37 7.74
C LEU A 118 6.27 13.21 9.02
N PHE A 119 6.51 12.62 10.19
CA PHE A 119 6.50 13.35 11.45
C PHE A 119 7.58 14.43 11.46
N ILE A 120 8.81 14.12 11.03
CA ILE A 120 9.91 15.08 10.99
C ILE A 120 9.69 16.14 9.90
N SER A 121 9.32 15.71 8.69
CA SER A 121 9.18 16.61 7.53
C SER A 121 8.01 17.58 7.66
N GLU A 122 6.90 17.15 8.26
CA GLU A 122 5.67 17.93 8.35
C GLU A 122 5.42 18.53 9.74
N TYR A 123 6.35 18.37 10.68
CA TYR A 123 6.18 18.82 12.08
C TYR A 123 5.83 20.32 12.20
N ASN A 124 6.47 21.15 11.37
CA ASN A 124 6.29 22.59 11.30
C ASN A 124 5.44 23.04 10.09
N ASN A 125 4.69 22.12 9.48
CA ASN A 125 3.85 22.39 8.33
C ASN A 125 2.43 21.86 8.59
N THR A 126 1.98 20.82 7.87
CA THR A 126 0.60 20.32 7.98
C THR A 126 0.25 19.80 9.38
N LEU A 127 1.22 19.30 10.15
CA LEU A 127 1.00 18.87 11.53
C LEU A 127 0.79 20.02 12.53
N LEU A 128 1.02 21.28 12.14
CA LEU A 128 0.72 22.45 12.99
C LEU A 128 -0.79 22.62 13.25
N GLU A 129 -1.65 22.12 12.36
CA GLU A 129 -3.10 22.15 12.57
C GLU A 129 -3.53 21.37 13.84
N HIS A 130 -2.68 20.43 14.31
CA HIS A 130 -2.94 19.64 15.51
C HIS A 130 -2.24 20.24 16.73
N ASN A 131 -3.01 20.78 17.67
CA ASN A 131 -2.49 21.46 18.87
C ASN A 131 -1.78 20.52 19.85
N SER A 132 -2.12 19.24 19.87
CA SER A 132 -1.54 18.25 20.80
C SER A 132 -0.45 17.40 20.11
N ILE A 133 0.56 17.00 20.90
CA ILE A 133 1.57 16.03 20.41
C ILE A 133 0.91 14.72 19.99
N PHE A 134 -0.11 14.27 20.73
CA PHE A 134 -0.88 13.07 20.39
C PHE A 134 -1.56 13.23 19.03
N GLY A 135 -2.16 14.39 18.76
CA GLY A 135 -2.76 14.69 17.46
C GLY A 135 -1.74 14.66 16.32
N LYS A 136 -0.56 15.26 16.52
CA LYS A 136 0.54 15.22 15.53
C LYS A 136 1.01 13.79 15.26
N ILE A 137 1.15 12.97 16.30
CA ILE A 137 1.52 11.55 16.16
C ILE A 137 0.44 10.79 15.39
N THR A 138 -0.83 11.02 15.71
CA THR A 138 -1.96 10.36 15.04
C THR A 138 -2.01 10.75 13.57
N ALA A 139 -1.94 12.04 13.23
CA ALA A 139 -1.97 12.50 11.84
C ALA A 139 -0.77 12.00 11.02
N ALA A 140 0.45 12.02 11.58
CA ALA A 140 1.63 11.48 10.92
C ALA A 140 1.53 9.96 10.70
N SER A 141 0.99 9.22 11.70
CA SER A 141 0.74 7.78 11.58
C SER A 141 -0.29 7.49 10.50
N PHE A 142 -1.38 8.28 10.46
CA PHE A 142 -2.41 8.17 9.44
C PHE A 142 -1.86 8.41 8.04
N ASN A 143 -1.04 9.44 7.87
CA ASN A 143 -0.39 9.77 6.61
C ASN A 143 0.64 8.72 6.16
N SER A 144 1.17 7.91 7.08
CA SER A 144 2.00 6.74 6.74
C SER A 144 1.18 5.53 6.31
N VAL A 145 -0.04 5.37 6.86
CA VAL A 145 -0.92 4.22 6.59
C VAL A 145 -1.71 4.43 5.29
N THR A 146 -2.31 5.61 5.09
CA THR A 146 -3.24 5.86 3.99
C THR A 146 -2.65 5.69 2.58
N PRO A 147 -1.37 6.04 2.29
CA PRO A 147 -0.78 5.83 0.96
C PRO A 147 -0.70 4.35 0.57
N ARG A 148 -0.80 3.45 1.53
CA ARG A 148 -0.78 2.01 1.26
C ARG A 148 -2.14 1.50 0.81
N THR A 149 -2.65 2.16 -0.24
CA THR A 149 -3.86 1.85 -1.00
C THR A 149 -5.17 2.06 -0.25
N ALA A 150 -5.19 2.93 0.78
CA ALA A 150 -6.41 3.21 1.53
C ALA A 150 -7.18 4.44 1.03
N GLY A 151 -6.46 5.51 0.65
CA GLY A 151 -7.05 6.68 -0.02
C GLY A 151 -7.78 7.68 0.87
N PHE A 152 -7.82 7.48 2.18
CA PHE A 152 -8.40 8.45 3.09
C PHE A 152 -7.44 9.61 3.36
N ASN A 153 -7.96 10.82 3.40
CA ASN A 153 -7.21 12.03 3.74
C ASN A 153 -7.55 12.50 5.16
N ALA A 154 -6.56 12.58 6.04
CA ALA A 154 -6.70 13.20 7.36
C ALA A 154 -6.06 14.61 7.42
N VAL A 155 -5.33 14.98 6.37
CA VAL A 155 -4.71 16.30 6.17
C VAL A 155 -4.89 16.74 4.73
N ASP A 156 -4.65 18.03 4.48
CA ASP A 156 -4.64 18.57 3.12
C ASP A 156 -3.28 18.29 2.44
N PHE A 157 -3.28 17.35 1.51
CA PHE A 157 -2.07 16.96 0.77
C PHE A 157 -1.52 18.10 -0.12
N THR A 158 -2.34 19.07 -0.51
CA THR A 158 -1.88 20.20 -1.34
C THR A 158 -0.93 21.14 -0.58
N LYS A 159 -0.99 21.13 0.75
CA LYS A 159 -0.15 21.95 1.64
C LYS A 159 1.12 21.25 2.08
N MET A 160 1.33 19.98 1.70
CA MET A 160 2.52 19.22 2.09
C MET A 160 3.76 19.70 1.37
N ASN A 161 4.90 19.56 2.04
CA ASN A 161 6.21 19.81 1.46
C ASN A 161 6.51 18.85 0.30
N VAL A 162 7.27 19.31 -0.71
CA VAL A 162 7.66 18.48 -1.86
C VAL A 162 8.36 17.17 -1.46
N PRO A 163 9.31 17.15 -0.50
CA PRO A 163 9.91 15.89 -0.03
C PRO A 163 8.89 14.91 0.54
N SER A 164 7.88 15.41 1.27
CA SER A 164 6.80 14.58 1.82
C SER A 164 5.95 13.97 0.72
N LEU A 165 5.60 14.75 -0.30
CA LEU A 165 4.84 14.26 -1.46
C LEU A 165 5.60 13.19 -2.23
N LEU A 166 6.92 13.37 -2.46
CA LEU A 166 7.77 12.36 -3.12
C LEU A 166 7.83 11.06 -2.30
N PHE A 167 7.94 11.20 -0.98
CA PHE A 167 7.94 10.03 -0.11
C PHE A 167 6.58 9.32 -0.07
N ILE A 168 5.48 10.07 -0.11
CA ILE A 168 4.12 9.51 -0.23
C ILE A 168 3.96 8.78 -1.57
N ILE A 169 4.45 9.33 -2.68
CA ILE A 169 4.48 8.65 -3.98
C ILE A 169 5.20 7.29 -3.86
N PHE A 170 6.35 7.26 -3.18
CA PHE A 170 7.07 6.01 -2.94
C PHE A 170 6.26 5.03 -2.09
N LEU A 171 5.59 5.48 -1.02
CA LEU A 171 4.71 4.63 -0.21
C LEU A 171 3.48 4.15 -1.00
N MET A 172 2.89 4.98 -1.87
CA MET A 172 1.78 4.60 -2.74
C MET A 172 2.18 3.49 -3.73
N TRP A 173 3.39 3.58 -4.29
CA TRP A 173 3.89 2.56 -5.20
C TRP A 173 3.97 1.17 -4.56
N ILE A 174 4.30 1.11 -3.25
CA ILE A 174 4.36 -0.13 -2.48
C ILE A 174 3.02 -0.35 -1.80
N GLY A 175 2.14 -1.10 -2.44
CA GLY A 175 0.80 -1.41 -1.92
C GLY A 175 0.80 -2.39 -0.76
N GLY A 176 -0.27 -3.19 -0.64
CA GLY A 176 -0.42 -4.17 0.44
C GLY A 176 0.17 -5.54 0.13
N SER A 177 -0.23 -6.54 0.92
CA SER A 177 0.26 -7.91 0.78
C SER A 177 -0.39 -8.65 -0.40
N PRO A 178 0.20 -9.75 -0.86
CA PRO A 178 -0.50 -10.68 -1.75
C PRO A 178 -1.80 -11.18 -1.12
N ALA A 179 -2.84 -11.34 -1.93
CA ALA A 179 -4.18 -11.76 -1.49
C ALA A 179 -4.85 -10.81 -0.46
N SER A 180 -4.50 -9.51 -0.50
CA SER A 180 -5.16 -8.44 0.24
C SER A 180 -6.10 -7.64 -0.65
N THR A 181 -6.86 -6.73 -0.05
CA THR A 181 -7.71 -5.76 -0.76
C THR A 181 -6.92 -4.69 -1.49
N ALA A 182 -5.65 -4.48 -1.14
CA ALA A 182 -4.77 -3.46 -1.66
C ALA A 182 -4.33 -3.71 -3.12
N GLY A 183 -4.15 -2.64 -3.89
CA GLY A 183 -3.59 -2.65 -5.25
C GLY A 183 -2.06 -2.48 -5.29
N GLY A 184 -1.54 -1.98 -6.41
CA GLY A 184 -0.13 -1.67 -6.59
C GLY A 184 0.82 -2.85 -6.48
N ILE A 185 2.12 -2.57 -6.31
CA ILE A 185 3.16 -3.58 -6.11
C ILE A 185 3.00 -4.19 -4.72
N LYS A 186 3.01 -5.51 -4.65
CA LYS A 186 2.85 -6.22 -3.38
C LYS A 186 4.09 -6.07 -2.48
N THR A 187 3.87 -5.96 -1.17
CA THR A 187 4.95 -5.84 -0.18
C THR A 187 5.97 -6.96 -0.27
N SER A 188 5.54 -8.20 -0.54
CA SER A 188 6.45 -9.32 -0.77
C SER A 188 7.32 -9.14 -2.02
N THR A 189 6.75 -8.61 -3.10
CA THR A 189 7.47 -8.33 -4.35
C THR A 189 8.57 -7.28 -4.12
N PHE A 190 8.24 -6.19 -3.46
CA PHE A 190 9.20 -5.15 -3.10
C PHE A 190 10.30 -5.70 -2.17
N ALA A 191 9.92 -6.45 -1.14
CA ALA A 191 10.86 -7.06 -0.21
C ALA A 191 11.84 -8.02 -0.91
N LEU A 192 11.35 -8.89 -1.80
CA LEU A 192 12.20 -9.82 -2.54
C LEU A 192 13.20 -9.09 -3.43
N ALA A 193 12.77 -8.06 -4.14
CA ALA A 193 13.67 -7.27 -4.98
C ALA A 193 14.75 -6.55 -4.15
N THR A 194 14.34 -5.91 -3.04
CA THR A 194 15.27 -5.23 -2.14
C THR A 194 16.29 -6.21 -1.52
N LEU A 195 15.82 -7.36 -1.03
CA LEU A 195 16.69 -8.41 -0.50
C LEU A 195 17.67 -8.96 -1.55
N ASN A 196 17.23 -9.05 -2.81
CA ASN A 196 18.11 -9.47 -3.90
C ASN A 196 19.20 -8.44 -4.19
N ILE A 197 18.86 -7.15 -4.19
CA ILE A 197 19.85 -6.08 -4.35
C ILE A 197 20.94 -6.22 -3.27
N PHE A 198 20.54 -6.38 -2.01
CA PHE A 198 21.50 -6.59 -0.91
C PHE A 198 22.29 -7.89 -1.03
N ALA A 199 21.67 -8.98 -1.50
CA ALA A 199 22.36 -10.25 -1.70
C ALA A 199 23.43 -10.13 -2.79
N VAL A 200 23.09 -9.54 -3.93
CA VAL A 200 24.01 -9.30 -5.05
C VAL A 200 25.16 -8.36 -4.64
N ALA A 201 24.83 -7.26 -3.97
CA ALA A 201 25.84 -6.33 -3.44
C ALA A 201 26.79 -6.98 -2.43
N SER A 202 26.32 -8.02 -1.71
CA SER A 202 27.14 -8.80 -0.77
C SER A 202 27.86 -9.98 -1.43
N GLY A 203 27.87 -10.10 -2.76
CA GLY A 203 28.49 -11.20 -3.50
C GLY A 203 27.80 -12.58 -3.32
N LYS A 204 26.57 -12.59 -2.81
CA LYS A 204 25.81 -13.85 -2.59
C LYS A 204 24.99 -14.18 -3.83
N SER A 205 25.15 -15.39 -4.36
CA SER A 205 24.37 -15.88 -5.50
C SER A 205 22.94 -16.30 -5.16
N ARG A 206 22.56 -16.33 -3.87
CA ARG A 206 21.28 -16.88 -3.39
C ARG A 206 20.79 -16.11 -2.17
N ILE A 207 19.49 -15.84 -2.15
CA ILE A 207 18.84 -15.22 -0.98
C ILE A 207 18.46 -16.34 0.00
N GLN A 208 18.95 -16.22 1.23
CA GLN A 208 18.57 -17.08 2.35
C GLN A 208 17.99 -16.23 3.46
N LEU A 209 16.78 -16.56 3.89
CA LEU A 209 16.07 -15.83 4.94
C LEU A 209 15.36 -16.81 5.88
N PHE A 210 15.51 -16.61 7.19
CA PHE A 210 14.91 -17.45 8.24
C PHE A 210 15.19 -18.95 8.06
N GLY A 211 16.39 -19.32 7.56
CA GLY A 211 16.80 -20.70 7.32
C GLY A 211 16.15 -21.34 6.08
N ARG A 212 15.61 -20.56 5.16
CA ARG A 212 15.05 -21.03 3.89
C ARG A 212 15.67 -20.30 2.71
N ARG A 213 15.84 -21.02 1.59
CA ARG A 213 16.28 -20.47 0.31
C ARG A 213 15.07 -19.97 -0.50
N ILE A 214 15.18 -18.77 -1.03
CA ILE A 214 14.19 -18.21 -1.96
C ILE A 214 14.55 -18.65 -3.38
N SER A 215 13.54 -19.00 -4.19
CA SER A 215 13.75 -19.43 -5.57
C SER A 215 14.19 -18.23 -6.44
N SER A 216 15.10 -18.48 -7.37
CA SER A 216 15.54 -17.48 -8.35
C SER A 216 14.39 -17.00 -9.24
N GLU A 217 13.46 -17.89 -9.56
CA GLU A 217 12.26 -17.57 -10.34
C GLU A 217 11.40 -16.50 -9.65
N SER A 218 11.15 -16.65 -8.34
CA SER A 218 10.38 -15.63 -7.56
C SER A 218 11.07 -14.27 -7.57
N THR A 219 12.39 -14.27 -7.49
CA THR A 219 13.19 -13.06 -7.52
C THR A 219 13.14 -12.38 -8.88
N SER A 220 13.34 -13.13 -9.98
CA SER A 220 13.25 -12.60 -11.34
C SER A 220 11.86 -12.06 -11.66
N ARG A 221 10.81 -12.74 -11.23
CA ARG A 221 9.42 -12.24 -11.34
C ARG A 221 9.22 -10.95 -10.55
N ALA A 222 9.80 -10.84 -9.36
CA ALA A 222 9.69 -9.62 -8.56
C ALA A 222 10.32 -8.41 -9.28
N PHE A 223 11.52 -8.57 -9.86
CA PHE A 223 12.14 -7.51 -10.65
C PHE A 223 11.33 -7.15 -11.90
N ALA A 224 10.82 -8.14 -12.62
CA ALA A 224 9.98 -7.89 -13.80
C ALA A 224 8.75 -7.05 -13.43
N ILE A 225 8.08 -7.36 -12.32
CA ILE A 225 6.92 -6.59 -11.85
C ILE A 225 7.31 -5.15 -11.52
N LEU A 226 8.44 -4.93 -10.83
CA LEU A 226 8.94 -3.58 -10.51
C LEU A 226 9.23 -2.77 -11.77
N CYS A 227 9.99 -3.32 -12.72
CA CYS A 227 10.33 -2.64 -13.97
C CYS A 227 9.07 -2.30 -14.79
N ILE A 228 8.19 -3.27 -14.97
CA ILE A 228 6.95 -3.09 -15.76
C ILE A 228 6.05 -2.05 -15.11
N SER A 229 5.97 -2.01 -13.77
CA SER A 229 5.16 -1.00 -13.07
C SER A 229 5.67 0.42 -13.31
N LEU A 230 7.00 0.64 -13.22
CA LEU A 230 7.60 1.94 -13.48
C LEU A 230 7.43 2.37 -14.93
N ILE A 231 7.58 1.44 -15.89
CA ILE A 231 7.34 1.70 -17.32
C ILE A 231 5.88 2.11 -17.53
N THR A 232 4.93 1.38 -16.96
CA THR A 232 3.49 1.68 -17.10
C THR A 232 3.16 3.06 -16.54
N ILE A 233 3.64 3.36 -15.32
CA ILE A 233 3.43 4.68 -14.69
C ILE A 233 4.10 5.77 -15.52
N GLY A 234 5.34 5.55 -16.00
CA GLY A 234 6.06 6.50 -16.83
C GLY A 234 5.31 6.82 -18.13
N ILE A 235 4.80 5.80 -18.82
CA ILE A 235 3.97 5.99 -20.02
C ILE A 235 2.70 6.78 -19.68
N SER A 236 2.05 6.48 -18.56
CA SER A 236 0.84 7.20 -18.13
C SER A 236 1.12 8.67 -17.82
N ILE A 237 2.25 8.99 -17.18
CA ILE A 237 2.68 10.37 -16.91
C ILE A 237 2.91 11.13 -18.21
N VAL A 238 3.65 10.53 -19.15
CA VAL A 238 3.91 11.15 -20.47
C VAL A 238 2.60 11.37 -21.23
N ALA A 239 1.72 10.37 -21.27
CA ALA A 239 0.43 10.51 -21.94
C ALA A 239 -0.43 11.63 -21.33
N MET A 240 -0.50 11.72 -20.00
CA MET A 240 -1.23 12.81 -19.34
C MET A 240 -0.62 14.18 -19.67
N LEU A 241 0.71 14.33 -19.62
CA LEU A 241 1.36 15.61 -19.95
C LEU A 241 1.14 16.07 -21.41
N ILE A 242 0.85 15.13 -22.32
CA ILE A 242 0.48 15.47 -23.71
C ILE A 242 -0.94 16.04 -23.79
N PHE A 243 -1.86 15.53 -22.98
CA PHE A 243 -3.27 15.93 -23.01
C PHE A 243 -3.61 17.09 -22.08
N GLU A 244 -2.78 17.33 -21.06
CA GLU A 244 -2.98 18.41 -20.09
C GLU A 244 -2.47 19.77 -20.61
N PRO A 245 -2.99 20.90 -20.09
CA PRO A 245 -2.53 22.23 -20.44
C PRO A 245 -1.02 22.41 -20.18
N LYS A 246 -0.36 23.16 -21.04
CA LYS A 246 1.06 23.51 -20.86
C LYS A 246 1.28 24.25 -19.54
N GLY A 247 2.24 23.76 -18.74
CA GLY A 247 2.55 24.35 -17.44
C GLY A 247 2.01 23.55 -16.25
N THR A 248 1.27 22.47 -16.48
CA THR A 248 0.85 21.58 -15.39
C THR A 248 2.07 21.00 -14.66
N PRO A 249 2.16 21.11 -13.31
CA PRO A 249 3.31 20.62 -12.56
C PRO A 249 3.48 19.11 -12.71
N LEU A 250 4.70 18.67 -13.07
CA LEU A 250 5.03 17.25 -13.21
C LEU A 250 4.73 16.44 -11.94
N LEU A 251 5.00 17.02 -10.77
CA LEU A 251 4.76 16.36 -9.49
C LEU A 251 3.27 16.02 -9.29
N THR A 252 2.37 16.94 -9.67
CA THR A 252 0.92 16.72 -9.57
C THR A 252 0.48 15.57 -10.47
N VAL A 253 0.92 15.58 -11.73
CA VAL A 253 0.60 14.49 -12.69
C VAL A 253 1.19 13.16 -12.22
N ALA A 254 2.43 13.16 -11.75
CA ALA A 254 3.06 11.95 -11.21
C ALA A 254 2.29 11.42 -10.00
N PHE A 255 1.89 12.29 -9.07
CA PHE A 255 1.11 11.90 -7.89
C PHE A 255 -0.19 11.20 -8.27
N GLU A 256 -0.97 11.77 -9.23
CA GLU A 256 -2.21 11.18 -9.74
C GLU A 256 -1.96 9.82 -10.43
N CYS A 257 -0.92 9.71 -11.27
CA CYS A 257 -0.59 8.45 -11.95
C CYS A 257 -0.16 7.34 -10.97
N PHE A 258 0.67 7.65 -9.97
CA PHE A 258 1.05 6.69 -8.94
C PHE A 258 -0.15 6.28 -8.09
N SER A 259 -1.00 7.23 -7.71
CA SER A 259 -2.24 6.97 -6.99
C SER A 259 -3.20 6.09 -7.79
N ALA A 260 -3.37 6.37 -9.07
CA ALA A 260 -4.20 5.58 -9.99
C ALA A 260 -3.67 4.17 -10.17
N TYR A 261 -2.37 4.02 -10.53
CA TYR A 261 -1.75 2.71 -10.73
C TYR A 261 -1.83 1.83 -9.47
N SER A 262 -1.56 2.41 -8.33
CA SER A 262 -1.58 1.67 -7.06
C SER A 262 -2.99 1.55 -6.48
N THR A 263 -4.01 2.10 -7.14
CA THR A 263 -5.41 2.15 -6.67
C THR A 263 -5.54 2.71 -5.26
N VAL A 264 -4.82 3.80 -4.97
CA VAL A 264 -4.79 4.44 -3.65
C VAL A 264 -5.99 5.36 -3.44
N GLY A 265 -6.25 6.25 -4.40
CA GLY A 265 -7.34 7.21 -4.32
C GLY A 265 -6.97 8.56 -3.69
N LEU A 266 -5.72 8.79 -3.30
CA LEU A 266 -5.24 10.11 -2.90
C LEU A 266 -5.05 11.02 -4.11
N SER A 267 -5.38 12.30 -3.98
CA SER A 267 -5.23 13.32 -5.00
C SER A 267 -4.72 14.63 -4.40
N LEU A 268 -4.04 15.42 -5.21
CA LEU A 268 -3.70 16.81 -4.91
C LEU A 268 -4.80 17.77 -5.36
N ASN A 269 -6.08 17.36 -5.24
CA ASN A 269 -7.25 18.08 -5.73
C ASN A 269 -7.20 18.38 -7.24
N TYR A 270 -6.39 17.62 -8.00
CA TYR A 270 -6.23 17.80 -9.43
C TYR A 270 -7.22 16.97 -10.25
N THR A 271 -7.64 15.80 -9.77
CA THR A 271 -8.55 14.88 -10.49
C THR A 271 -9.83 15.54 -11.02
N PRO A 272 -10.50 16.48 -10.33
CA PRO A 272 -11.70 17.15 -10.86
C PRO A 272 -11.43 18.01 -12.10
N THR A 273 -10.23 18.54 -12.25
CA THR A 273 -9.84 19.48 -13.31
C THR A 273 -9.18 18.82 -14.52
N VAL A 274 -8.90 17.51 -14.42
CA VAL A 274 -8.23 16.71 -15.45
C VAL A 274 -9.07 16.65 -16.73
N THR A 275 -8.40 16.78 -17.89
CA THR A 275 -9.04 16.70 -19.21
C THR A 275 -9.67 15.33 -19.47
N GLU A 276 -10.68 15.24 -20.33
CA GLU A 276 -11.34 13.97 -20.66
C GLU A 276 -10.37 12.89 -21.18
N PRO A 277 -9.43 13.17 -22.09
CA PRO A 277 -8.46 12.16 -22.52
C PRO A 277 -7.59 11.65 -21.36
N SER A 278 -7.16 12.53 -20.45
CA SER A 278 -6.37 12.16 -19.28
C SER A 278 -7.15 11.29 -18.29
N LYS A 279 -8.47 11.47 -18.16
CA LYS A 279 -9.32 10.57 -17.37
C LYS A 279 -9.27 9.14 -17.91
N TYR A 280 -9.31 8.95 -19.24
CA TYR A 280 -9.17 7.61 -19.82
C TYR A 280 -7.79 7.00 -19.56
N VAL A 281 -6.73 7.80 -19.57
CA VAL A 281 -5.38 7.35 -19.18
C VAL A 281 -5.37 6.86 -17.75
N LEU A 282 -5.95 7.61 -16.81
CA LEU A 282 -6.05 7.23 -15.40
C LEU A 282 -6.89 5.95 -15.22
N ILE A 283 -8.03 5.81 -15.92
CA ILE A 283 -8.86 4.59 -15.88
C ILE A 283 -8.08 3.37 -16.35
N ALA A 284 -7.36 3.47 -17.47
CA ALA A 284 -6.50 2.41 -17.97
C ALA A 284 -5.39 2.06 -16.98
N CYS A 285 -4.77 3.08 -16.36
CA CYS A 285 -3.73 2.92 -15.35
C CYS A 285 -4.26 2.19 -14.11
N MET A 286 -5.44 2.57 -13.59
CA MET A 286 -6.11 1.88 -12.47
C MET A 286 -6.40 0.41 -12.77
N PHE A 287 -6.91 0.13 -13.99
CA PHE A 287 -7.23 -1.24 -14.40
C PHE A 287 -5.98 -2.13 -14.46
N ILE A 288 -4.90 -1.63 -15.09
CA ILE A 288 -3.62 -2.33 -15.20
C ILE A 288 -3.02 -2.56 -13.81
N GLY A 289 -3.05 -1.56 -12.94
CA GLY A 289 -2.51 -1.66 -11.58
C GLY A 289 -3.27 -2.67 -10.70
N ARG A 290 -4.59 -2.79 -10.90
CA ARG A 290 -5.43 -3.73 -10.13
C ARG A 290 -5.23 -5.18 -10.54
N ILE A 291 -5.16 -5.47 -11.84
CA ILE A 291 -4.95 -6.83 -12.36
C ILE A 291 -3.49 -7.26 -12.18
N GLY A 292 -2.56 -6.32 -12.29
CA GLY A 292 -1.13 -6.53 -12.36
C GLY A 292 -0.67 -6.82 -13.80
N MET A 293 0.17 -5.94 -14.31
CA MET A 293 0.63 -5.98 -15.71
C MET A 293 1.28 -7.30 -16.11
N LEU A 294 2.00 -7.96 -15.18
CA LEU A 294 2.58 -9.27 -15.45
C LEU A 294 1.50 -10.33 -15.76
N ASN A 295 0.40 -10.34 -15.01
CA ASN A 295 -0.70 -11.28 -15.25
C ASN A 295 -1.39 -11.01 -16.59
N LEU A 296 -1.54 -9.72 -16.96
CA LEU A 296 -2.04 -9.32 -18.28
C LEU A 296 -1.12 -9.82 -19.39
N MET A 297 0.19 -9.59 -19.28
CA MET A 297 1.17 -10.04 -20.26
C MET A 297 1.18 -11.57 -20.40
N VAL A 298 1.16 -12.29 -19.29
CA VAL A 298 1.08 -13.76 -19.32
C VAL A 298 -0.21 -14.23 -19.98
N GLY A 299 -1.34 -13.56 -19.72
CA GLY A 299 -2.62 -13.88 -20.38
C GLY A 299 -2.59 -13.67 -21.90
N LEU A 300 -1.95 -12.60 -22.37
CA LEU A 300 -1.81 -12.26 -23.78
C LEU A 300 -0.77 -13.14 -24.50
N LEU A 301 0.35 -13.48 -23.82
CA LEU A 301 1.48 -14.18 -24.41
C LEU A 301 1.42 -15.71 -24.23
N ARG A 302 0.36 -16.27 -23.67
CA ARG A 302 0.20 -17.69 -23.31
C ARG A 302 0.32 -18.70 -24.47
N ARG A 303 0.75 -18.26 -25.65
CA ARG A 303 1.04 -19.10 -26.84
C ARG A 303 2.49 -19.58 -26.94
N LEU A 304 3.33 -19.34 -25.93
CA LEU A 304 4.73 -19.79 -26.01
C LEU A 304 4.83 -21.26 -25.61
N ASN A 305 5.13 -22.09 -26.60
CA ASN A 305 5.36 -23.53 -26.49
C ASN A 305 6.40 -23.87 -25.40
N HIS A 306 6.18 -24.97 -24.70
CA HIS A 306 7.25 -25.64 -23.95
C HIS A 306 8.38 -25.99 -24.94
N GLN A 307 9.48 -25.24 -24.88
CA GLN A 307 10.69 -25.61 -25.57
C GLN A 307 11.42 -26.67 -24.71
N PHE A 308 11.53 -27.87 -25.24
CA PHE A 308 12.29 -28.97 -24.63
C PHE A 308 13.80 -28.82 -24.80
N TYR A 309 14.27 -27.73 -25.41
CA TYR A 309 15.67 -27.46 -25.72
C TYR A 309 16.14 -26.18 -25.03
N GLU A 310 17.24 -26.28 -24.27
CA GLU A 310 17.94 -25.12 -23.71
C GLU A 310 19.20 -24.83 -24.53
N TYR A 311 19.35 -23.58 -24.97
CA TYR A 311 20.59 -23.12 -25.62
C TYR A 311 21.74 -23.06 -24.63
N PRO A 312 23.02 -23.19 -25.08
CA PRO A 312 24.19 -23.01 -24.22
C PRO A 312 24.16 -21.65 -23.54
N LYS A 313 24.57 -21.61 -22.25
CA LYS A 313 24.61 -20.38 -21.47
C LYS A 313 25.85 -19.57 -21.84
N GLU A 314 25.66 -18.32 -22.18
CA GLU A 314 26.72 -17.34 -22.42
C GLU A 314 26.62 -16.19 -21.40
N ASN A 315 27.78 -15.77 -20.89
CA ASN A 315 27.85 -14.67 -19.92
C ASN A 315 27.95 -13.34 -20.66
N ILE A 316 27.01 -12.44 -20.42
CA ILE A 316 27.04 -11.05 -20.91
C ILE A 316 27.69 -10.20 -19.85
N LEU A 317 28.67 -9.38 -20.22
CA LEU A 317 29.30 -8.38 -19.35
C LEU A 317 28.26 -7.34 -18.94
N ILE A 318 27.99 -7.25 -17.65
CA ILE A 318 27.17 -6.22 -17.03
C ILE A 318 28.10 -5.43 -16.13
N ASN A 319 28.20 -4.12 -16.36
CA ASN A 319 29.04 -3.21 -15.57
C ASN A 319 28.56 -3.10 -14.12
#